data_7b54ccdb52a96d87b6709bb26622a8b9
#
_entry.id   7b54ccdb52a96d87b6709bb26622a8b9
#
_cell.length_a   1.000
_cell.length_b   1.000
_cell.length_c   1.000
_cell.angle_alpha   90.00
_cell.angle_beta   90.00
_cell.angle_gamma   90.00
#
_symmetry.space_group_name_H-M   'P 1'
#
loop_
_entity.id
_entity.type
_entity.pdbx_description
1 polymer ?
#
loop_
_entity_poly.entity_id
_entity_poly.type
_entity_poly.pdbx_seq_one_letter_code
_entity_poly.pdbx_strand_id
1 'polypeptide(L)'
;MKRLVTILMVLVMLFAIVGGASAQKEKGKKLGFVNAGPDDYYAQFGKTLVAVAKSYGMVVTEVNSDYKPEKELANVQDLIAKGVDAIAVITAGAAGSATTIKAANDAKVPIFFIAGKPDLLPGTDLTGHVTDNFVIMGYKIGQWVVKNYPKAKAVNIPGFLGQGPAEGELVGFQLAFTEAKKGEVKLLKSAEWQATLAVPITEDLIASGTEFDVVFAANEETARGVIQVFEEQGIKGKIIVSNNGKEDAWAWMKEGKMAATVPNPPSLNADLCVQQIVRHLNGQKFEKYLQITPFDVLTKANLDKAIPWDTATYMYGREKKLFAWDLAGYEKQYVANKKMFADFDAKVVEYLKTH
;
A
#
# COMPACT_ATOMS: atom_id res chain seq x y z
N MET A 1 25.20 2.30 47.31
CA MET A 1 24.10 3.12 46.76
C MET A 1 24.59 4.20 45.77
N LYS A 2 25.59 5.05 46.11
CA LYS A 2 26.05 6.13 45.21
C LYS A 2 26.63 5.64 43.85
N ARG A 3 27.33 4.50 43.79
CA ARG A 3 27.88 3.93 42.54
C ARG A 3 26.83 3.33 41.63
N LEU A 4 25.71 2.80 42.15
CA LEU A 4 24.61 2.25 41.37
C LEU A 4 23.79 3.36 40.68
N VAL A 5 23.59 4.48 41.37
CA VAL A 5 22.87 5.66 40.83
C VAL A 5 23.67 6.30 39.67
N THR A 6 24.98 6.36 39.79
CA THR A 6 25.85 6.92 38.74
C THR A 6 25.85 6.05 37.48
N ILE A 7 25.84 4.72 37.61
CA ILE A 7 25.74 3.80 36.45
C ILE A 7 24.38 3.90 35.78
N LEU A 8 23.29 4.06 36.54
CA LEU A 8 21.94 4.21 35.98
C LEU A 8 21.77 5.54 35.25
N MET A 9 22.35 6.64 35.75
CA MET A 9 22.34 7.94 35.04
C MET A 9 23.15 7.92 33.76
N VAL A 10 24.30 7.23 33.72
CA VAL A 10 25.12 7.10 32.51
C VAL A 10 24.41 6.23 31.45
N LEU A 11 23.69 5.18 31.87
CA LEU A 11 22.90 4.36 30.95
C LEU A 11 21.68 5.12 30.41
N VAL A 12 21.01 5.94 31.20
CA VAL A 12 19.89 6.80 30.73
C VAL A 12 20.39 7.90 29.80
N MET A 13 21.55 8.50 30.05
CA MET A 13 22.16 9.48 29.14
C MET A 13 22.64 8.83 27.82
N LEU A 14 23.13 7.59 27.83
CA LEU A 14 23.52 6.89 26.61
C LEU A 14 22.31 6.54 25.73
N PHE A 15 21.14 6.21 26.31
CA PHE A 15 19.91 5.99 25.54
C PHE A 15 19.32 7.29 24.96
N ALA A 16 19.42 8.41 25.68
CA ALA A 16 18.97 9.72 25.20
C ALA A 16 19.87 10.25 24.06
N ILE A 17 21.17 9.93 24.08
CA ILE A 17 22.14 10.35 23.05
C ILE A 17 21.91 9.57 21.73
N VAL A 18 21.51 8.28 21.76
CA VAL A 18 21.29 7.49 20.56
C VAL A 18 20.05 7.95 19.77
N GLY A 19 18.97 8.32 20.43
CA GLY A 19 17.76 8.87 19.79
C GLY A 19 17.99 10.28 19.23
N GLY A 20 18.68 11.14 19.99
CA GLY A 20 18.99 12.50 19.57
C GLY A 20 20.09 12.58 18.48
N ALA A 21 21.05 11.67 18.50
CA ALA A 21 22.10 11.61 17.50
C ALA A 21 21.59 11.18 16.10
N SER A 22 20.58 10.30 16.03
CA SER A 22 19.96 9.89 14.77
C SER A 22 19.20 11.06 14.13
N ALA A 23 18.33 11.75 14.86
CA ALA A 23 17.56 12.88 14.36
C ALA A 23 18.46 14.07 13.91
N GLN A 24 19.63 14.24 14.52
CA GLN A 24 20.56 15.32 14.16
C GLN A 24 21.37 14.98 12.90
N LYS A 25 21.60 13.70 12.58
CA LYS A 25 22.36 13.26 11.42
C LYS A 25 21.59 13.44 10.10
N GLU A 26 20.25 13.35 10.13
CA GLU A 26 19.41 13.57 8.95
C GLU A 26 19.02 15.04 8.74
N LYS A 27 19.38 15.92 9.67
CA LYS A 27 19.02 17.34 9.59
C LYS A 27 19.59 17.97 8.32
N GLY A 28 18.69 18.49 7.47
CA GLY A 28 19.02 19.11 6.21
C GLY A 28 19.24 18.15 5.05
N LYS A 29 19.20 16.82 5.26
CA LYS A 29 19.18 15.85 4.17
C LYS A 29 17.99 16.07 3.27
N LYS A 30 18.21 15.99 1.95
CA LYS A 30 17.20 16.24 0.94
C LYS A 30 16.61 14.92 0.42
N LEU A 31 15.32 14.74 0.55
CA LEU A 31 14.58 13.60 0.00
C LEU A 31 13.76 14.07 -1.20
N GLY A 32 13.97 13.48 -2.37
CA GLY A 32 13.06 13.57 -3.49
C GLY A 32 11.94 12.54 -3.34
N PHE A 33 10.70 12.94 -3.54
CA PHE A 33 9.59 12.01 -3.59
C PHE A 33 8.82 12.17 -4.89
N VAL A 34 8.75 11.09 -5.68
CA VAL A 34 8.01 11.01 -6.93
C VAL A 34 6.73 10.23 -6.67
N ASN A 35 5.61 10.94 -6.70
CA ASN A 35 4.27 10.37 -6.52
C ASN A 35 3.69 9.93 -7.86
N ALA A 36 2.98 8.80 -7.91
CA ALA A 36 2.45 8.24 -9.14
C ALA A 36 1.32 9.08 -9.74
N GLY A 37 0.38 9.51 -8.93
CA GLY A 37 -0.85 10.16 -9.41
C GLY A 37 -1.52 11.05 -8.37
N PRO A 38 -2.62 11.73 -8.77
CA PRO A 38 -3.32 12.70 -7.92
C PRO A 38 -4.43 12.09 -7.06
N ASP A 39 -4.63 10.77 -7.07
CA ASP A 39 -5.71 10.15 -6.28
C ASP A 39 -5.47 10.26 -4.76
N ASP A 40 -6.52 9.97 -4.00
CA ASP A 40 -6.53 10.17 -2.56
C ASP A 40 -5.53 9.26 -1.81
N TYR A 41 -5.31 8.01 -2.30
CA TYR A 41 -4.32 7.10 -1.71
C TYR A 41 -2.92 7.72 -1.79
N TYR A 42 -2.52 8.16 -2.99
CA TYR A 42 -1.20 8.74 -3.21
C TYR A 42 -1.05 10.13 -2.58
N ALA A 43 -2.11 10.92 -2.55
CA ALA A 43 -2.11 12.21 -1.83
C ALA A 43 -1.88 12.02 -0.33
N GLN A 44 -2.53 11.03 0.27
CA GLN A 44 -2.37 10.72 1.69
C GLN A 44 -1.00 10.10 1.99
N PHE A 45 -0.50 9.28 1.05
CA PHE A 45 0.85 8.75 1.12
C PHE A 45 1.89 9.87 1.20
N GLY A 46 1.83 10.84 0.28
CA GLY A 46 2.74 11.98 0.23
C GLY A 46 2.70 12.81 1.51
N LYS A 47 1.50 13.13 2.01
CA LYS A 47 1.35 13.86 3.27
C LYS A 47 2.08 13.18 4.42
N THR A 48 1.92 11.86 4.56
CA THR A 48 2.55 11.10 5.65
C THR A 48 4.05 10.95 5.44
N LEU A 49 4.52 10.66 4.21
CA LEU A 49 5.95 10.61 3.89
C LEU A 49 6.64 11.91 4.27
N VAL A 50 6.07 13.05 3.88
CA VAL A 50 6.59 14.38 4.23
C VAL A 50 6.61 14.60 5.73
N ALA A 51 5.53 14.24 6.45
CA ALA A 51 5.45 14.43 7.90
C ALA A 51 6.50 13.57 8.64
N VAL A 52 6.63 12.30 8.26
CA VAL A 52 7.60 11.39 8.86
C VAL A 52 9.03 11.83 8.54
N ALA A 53 9.35 12.15 7.29
CA ALA A 53 10.69 12.61 6.90
C ALA A 53 11.08 13.90 7.65
N LYS A 54 10.15 14.85 7.79
CA LYS A 54 10.35 16.06 8.61
C LYS A 54 10.60 15.74 10.08
N SER A 55 9.99 14.69 10.63
CA SER A 55 10.26 14.29 12.03
C SER A 55 11.70 13.81 12.24
N TYR A 56 12.40 13.38 11.16
CA TYR A 56 13.82 13.08 11.14
C TYR A 56 14.71 14.28 10.72
N GLY A 57 14.12 15.46 10.51
CA GLY A 57 14.84 16.68 10.10
C GLY A 57 15.16 16.78 8.62
N MET A 58 14.60 15.93 7.77
CA MET A 58 14.81 15.95 6.32
C MET A 58 14.00 17.05 5.64
N VAL A 59 14.48 17.51 4.48
CA VAL A 59 13.77 18.43 3.56
C VAL A 59 13.24 17.61 2.39
N VAL A 60 11.94 17.64 2.16
CA VAL A 60 11.29 16.85 1.10
C VAL A 60 10.89 17.74 -0.07
N THR A 61 11.22 17.29 -1.29
CA THR A 61 10.67 17.82 -2.55
C THR A 61 9.76 16.75 -3.16
N GLU A 62 8.45 16.99 -3.12
CA GLU A 62 7.46 16.12 -3.75
C GLU A 62 7.13 16.61 -5.17
N VAL A 63 7.03 15.68 -6.11
CA VAL A 63 6.61 15.87 -7.50
C VAL A 63 5.63 14.75 -7.89
N ASN A 64 4.75 15.02 -8.88
CA ASN A 64 3.72 14.08 -9.30
C ASN A 64 3.90 13.69 -10.77
N SER A 65 3.74 12.42 -11.10
CA SER A 65 3.92 11.86 -12.43
C SER A 65 2.64 11.79 -13.25
N ASP A 66 1.46 12.07 -12.65
CA ASP A 66 0.14 12.03 -13.30
C ASP A 66 -0.08 10.72 -14.09
N TYR A 67 0.34 9.59 -13.52
CA TYR A 67 0.32 8.25 -14.13
C TYR A 67 1.08 8.12 -15.45
N LYS A 68 2.08 8.99 -15.69
CA LYS A 68 2.87 9.02 -16.92
C LYS A 68 4.30 8.58 -16.66
N PRO A 69 4.75 7.41 -17.16
CA PRO A 69 6.12 6.92 -16.96
C PRO A 69 7.20 7.88 -17.46
N GLU A 70 6.96 8.58 -18.57
CA GLU A 70 7.90 9.58 -19.09
C GLU A 70 8.05 10.79 -18.17
N LYS A 71 6.98 11.19 -17.47
CA LYS A 71 7.03 12.24 -16.46
C LYS A 71 7.71 11.77 -15.17
N GLU A 72 7.54 10.50 -14.79
CA GLU A 72 8.27 9.89 -13.68
C GLU A 72 9.78 9.98 -13.90
N LEU A 73 10.26 9.57 -15.09
CA LEU A 73 11.66 9.66 -15.45
C LEU A 73 12.19 11.10 -15.41
N ALA A 74 11.45 12.06 -16.00
CA ALA A 74 11.83 13.47 -15.99
C ALA A 74 11.90 14.02 -14.56
N ASN A 75 10.95 13.68 -13.71
CA ASN A 75 10.92 14.05 -12.29
C ASN A 75 12.15 13.53 -11.54
N VAL A 76 12.53 12.27 -11.77
CA VAL A 76 13.73 11.68 -11.14
C VAL A 76 15.00 12.39 -11.60
N GLN A 77 15.14 12.68 -12.91
CA GLN A 77 16.28 13.40 -13.45
C GLN A 77 16.38 14.81 -12.86
N ASP A 78 15.27 15.52 -12.71
CA ASP A 78 15.21 16.83 -12.05
C ASP A 78 15.64 16.78 -10.58
N LEU A 79 15.20 15.76 -9.83
CA LEU A 79 15.56 15.59 -8.43
C LEU A 79 17.07 15.27 -8.29
N ILE A 80 17.62 14.46 -9.20
CA ILE A 80 19.06 14.21 -9.28
C ILE A 80 19.83 15.52 -9.51
N ALA A 81 19.39 16.33 -10.47
CA ALA A 81 20.02 17.63 -10.78
C ALA A 81 19.94 18.60 -9.59
N LYS A 82 18.89 18.54 -8.76
CA LYS A 82 18.73 19.31 -7.51
C LYS A 82 19.62 18.81 -6.36
N GLY A 83 20.34 17.72 -6.55
CA GLY A 83 21.26 17.15 -5.58
C GLY A 83 20.54 16.62 -4.33
N VAL A 84 19.53 15.78 -4.51
CA VAL A 84 18.87 15.07 -3.39
C VAL A 84 19.76 13.95 -2.87
N ASP A 85 19.68 13.64 -1.57
CA ASP A 85 20.46 12.57 -0.92
C ASP A 85 19.83 11.18 -1.12
N ALA A 86 18.55 11.11 -1.42
CA ALA A 86 17.81 9.89 -1.75
C ALA A 86 16.53 10.24 -2.54
N ILE A 87 16.01 9.25 -3.28
CA ILE A 87 14.74 9.37 -3.99
C ILE A 87 13.81 8.23 -3.58
N ALA A 88 12.57 8.56 -3.23
CA ALA A 88 11.47 7.62 -3.05
C ALA A 88 10.51 7.72 -4.24
N VAL A 89 10.03 6.59 -4.75
CA VAL A 89 9.17 6.54 -5.95
C VAL A 89 7.99 5.61 -5.71
N ILE A 90 6.78 6.10 -5.97
CA ILE A 90 5.64 5.26 -6.30
C ILE A 90 5.55 5.29 -7.82
N THR A 91 5.72 4.15 -8.49
CA THR A 91 5.82 4.14 -9.95
C THR A 91 4.49 4.42 -10.65
N ALA A 92 4.56 5.20 -11.71
CA ALA A 92 3.44 5.44 -12.62
C ALA A 92 3.14 4.23 -13.53
N GLY A 93 4.08 3.27 -13.63
CA GLY A 93 3.92 2.03 -14.40
C GLY A 93 5.16 1.15 -14.36
N ALA A 94 4.98 -0.17 -14.23
CA ALA A 94 6.08 -1.12 -14.09
C ALA A 94 7.12 -1.00 -15.21
N ALA A 95 6.68 -0.96 -16.46
CA ALA A 95 7.56 -0.87 -17.63
C ALA A 95 8.43 0.41 -17.64
N GLY A 96 7.92 1.54 -17.13
CA GLY A 96 8.66 2.80 -17.04
C GLY A 96 9.69 2.82 -15.91
N SER A 97 9.48 2.05 -14.87
CA SER A 97 10.31 2.06 -13.67
C SER A 97 11.77 1.67 -13.92
N ALA A 98 12.02 0.80 -14.91
CA ALA A 98 13.35 0.32 -15.25
C ALA A 98 14.30 1.47 -15.68
N THR A 99 13.80 2.42 -16.49
CA THR A 99 14.58 3.59 -16.92
C THR A 99 14.79 4.59 -15.79
N THR A 100 13.78 4.75 -14.94
CA THR A 100 13.83 5.58 -13.72
C THR A 100 14.90 5.07 -12.75
N ILE A 101 14.93 3.76 -12.50
CA ILE A 101 15.94 3.12 -11.64
C ILE A 101 17.34 3.29 -12.24
N LYS A 102 17.49 3.06 -13.57
CA LYS A 102 18.75 3.24 -14.25
C LYS A 102 19.30 4.66 -14.10
N ALA A 103 18.45 5.68 -14.29
CA ALA A 103 18.89 7.08 -14.14
C ALA A 103 19.43 7.38 -12.75
N ALA A 104 18.79 6.90 -11.69
CA ALA A 104 19.25 7.06 -10.32
C ALA A 104 20.55 6.28 -10.05
N ASN A 105 20.66 5.03 -10.55
CA ASN A 105 21.88 4.20 -10.40
C ASN A 105 23.08 4.84 -11.11
N ASP A 106 22.92 5.33 -12.34
CA ASP A 106 23.98 5.99 -13.10
C ASP A 106 24.49 7.25 -12.35
N ALA A 107 23.57 7.98 -11.71
CA ALA A 107 23.89 9.14 -10.89
C ALA A 107 24.37 8.79 -9.47
N LYS A 108 24.36 7.52 -9.07
CA LYS A 108 24.69 7.02 -7.73
C LYS A 108 23.81 7.64 -6.62
N VAL A 109 22.57 7.97 -6.95
CA VAL A 109 21.57 8.44 -5.99
C VAL A 109 20.76 7.23 -5.48
N PRO A 110 20.68 7.00 -4.17
CA PRO A 110 19.88 5.93 -3.59
C PRO A 110 18.42 6.07 -3.99
N ILE A 111 17.83 4.98 -4.53
CA ILE A 111 16.45 4.95 -4.98
C ILE A 111 15.63 3.88 -4.25
N PHE A 112 14.48 4.28 -3.72
CA PHE A 112 13.55 3.45 -2.95
C PHE A 112 12.21 3.41 -3.66
N PHE A 113 11.68 2.22 -3.85
CA PHE A 113 10.34 2.05 -4.41
C PHE A 113 9.32 1.70 -3.32
N ILE A 114 8.08 2.10 -3.58
CA ILE A 114 6.97 1.87 -2.67
C ILE A 114 5.78 1.39 -3.49
N ALA A 115 5.02 0.46 -2.94
CA ALA A 115 3.92 -0.21 -3.64
C ALA A 115 4.39 -0.81 -4.98
N GLY A 116 3.49 -1.44 -5.72
CA GLY A 116 3.80 -2.00 -7.03
C GLY A 116 5.02 -2.92 -7.08
N LYS A 117 5.34 -3.43 -8.26
CA LYS A 117 6.55 -4.20 -8.53
C LYS A 117 7.28 -3.55 -9.70
N PRO A 118 8.39 -2.83 -9.44
CA PRO A 118 9.16 -2.22 -10.51
C PRO A 118 9.89 -3.27 -11.34
N ASP A 119 10.07 -3.00 -12.63
CA ASP A 119 10.95 -3.77 -13.50
C ASP A 119 12.41 -3.32 -13.33
N LEU A 120 13.34 -4.27 -13.45
CA LEU A 120 14.77 -4.02 -13.35
C LEU A 120 15.47 -4.34 -14.66
N LEU A 121 16.33 -3.44 -15.13
CA LEU A 121 17.26 -3.73 -16.20
C LEU A 121 18.48 -4.50 -15.67
N PRO A 122 19.16 -5.32 -16.51
CA PRO A 122 20.41 -5.96 -16.12
C PRO A 122 21.44 -4.94 -15.60
N GLY A 123 22.02 -5.22 -14.44
CA GLY A 123 23.01 -4.35 -13.82
C GLY A 123 22.44 -3.14 -13.04
N THR A 124 21.13 -3.02 -12.96
CA THR A 124 20.46 -2.01 -12.09
C THR A 124 19.89 -2.65 -10.84
N ASP A 125 19.71 -1.85 -9.79
CA ASP A 125 19.20 -2.32 -8.52
C ASP A 125 18.50 -1.21 -7.72
N LEU A 126 17.58 -1.60 -6.85
CA LEU A 126 16.95 -0.73 -5.86
C LEU A 126 17.83 -0.63 -4.61
N THR A 127 17.77 0.50 -3.93
CA THR A 127 18.33 0.64 -2.58
C THR A 127 17.40 0.02 -1.54
N GLY A 128 16.09 0.23 -1.70
CA GLY A 128 15.07 -0.37 -0.84
C GLY A 128 13.72 -0.45 -1.55
N HIS A 129 12.84 -1.31 -1.04
CA HIS A 129 11.48 -1.49 -1.54
C HIS A 129 10.56 -1.90 -0.40
N VAL A 130 9.50 -1.13 -0.20
CA VAL A 130 8.41 -1.46 0.72
C VAL A 130 7.15 -1.68 -0.10
N THR A 131 6.51 -2.83 0.01
CA THR A 131 5.31 -3.16 -0.75
C THR A 131 4.36 -4.06 0.04
N ASP A 132 3.09 -4.02 -0.32
CA ASP A 132 2.11 -5.04 0.05
C ASP A 132 2.05 -6.13 -1.00
N ASN A 133 1.59 -7.31 -0.63
CA ASN A 133 1.30 -8.35 -1.60
C ASN A 133 -0.17 -8.26 -2.03
N PHE A 134 -0.41 -7.53 -3.11
CA PHE A 134 -1.77 -7.29 -3.62
C PHE A 134 -2.50 -8.57 -4.01
N VAL A 135 -1.77 -9.60 -4.45
CA VAL A 135 -2.37 -10.91 -4.76
C VAL A 135 -2.90 -11.56 -3.48
N ILE A 136 -2.10 -11.55 -2.40
CA ILE A 136 -2.56 -12.08 -1.11
C ILE A 136 -3.71 -11.23 -0.56
N MET A 137 -3.73 -9.92 -0.76
CA MET A 137 -4.85 -9.05 -0.34
C MET A 137 -6.14 -9.47 -1.04
N GLY A 138 -6.12 -9.54 -2.37
CA GLY A 138 -7.27 -10.03 -3.15
C GLY A 138 -7.69 -11.45 -2.75
N TYR A 139 -6.73 -12.33 -2.49
CA TYR A 139 -6.99 -13.69 -2.03
C TYR A 139 -7.67 -13.73 -0.65
N LYS A 140 -7.20 -12.94 0.31
CA LYS A 140 -7.81 -12.86 1.65
C LYS A 140 -9.27 -12.37 1.60
N ILE A 141 -9.55 -11.32 0.83
CA ILE A 141 -10.94 -10.85 0.71
C ILE A 141 -11.82 -11.87 -0.03
N GLY A 142 -11.27 -12.53 -1.05
CA GLY A 142 -11.95 -13.62 -1.76
C GLY A 142 -12.27 -14.80 -0.84
N GLN A 143 -11.30 -15.25 -0.03
CA GLN A 143 -11.51 -16.31 0.97
C GLN A 143 -12.58 -15.89 1.99
N TRP A 144 -12.57 -14.63 2.42
CA TRP A 144 -13.58 -14.12 3.34
C TRP A 144 -14.99 -14.18 2.72
N VAL A 145 -15.12 -13.77 1.45
CA VAL A 145 -16.39 -13.85 0.72
C VAL A 145 -16.85 -15.29 0.58
N VAL A 146 -16.00 -16.19 0.09
CA VAL A 146 -16.34 -17.61 -0.08
C VAL A 146 -16.77 -18.27 1.22
N LYS A 147 -16.14 -17.93 2.34
CA LYS A 147 -16.46 -18.46 3.67
C LYS A 147 -17.82 -17.98 4.16
N ASN A 148 -18.10 -16.68 4.03
CA ASN A 148 -19.30 -16.07 4.61
C ASN A 148 -20.51 -16.10 3.66
N TYR A 149 -20.28 -16.18 2.35
CA TYR A 149 -21.30 -16.18 1.29
C TYR A 149 -21.03 -17.31 0.26
N PRO A 150 -21.11 -18.59 0.67
CA PRO A 150 -20.63 -19.72 -0.12
C PRO A 150 -21.38 -19.97 -1.44
N LYS A 151 -22.53 -19.31 -1.66
CA LYS A 151 -23.34 -19.41 -2.88
C LYS A 151 -23.31 -18.13 -3.73
N ALA A 152 -22.53 -17.13 -3.30
CA ALA A 152 -22.54 -15.82 -3.94
C ALA A 152 -21.90 -15.86 -5.34
N LYS A 153 -22.56 -15.19 -6.28
CA LYS A 153 -21.99 -14.82 -7.58
C LYS A 153 -21.27 -13.49 -7.40
N ALA A 154 -20.01 -13.44 -7.75
CA ALA A 154 -19.21 -12.24 -7.57
C ALA A 154 -18.94 -11.52 -8.89
N VAL A 155 -18.87 -10.20 -8.82
CA VAL A 155 -18.32 -9.35 -9.88
C VAL A 155 -17.18 -8.53 -9.32
N ASN A 156 -16.19 -8.17 -10.16
CA ASN A 156 -15.09 -7.31 -9.79
C ASN A 156 -15.09 -6.04 -10.65
N ILE A 157 -14.95 -4.89 -10.01
CA ILE A 157 -14.67 -3.59 -10.63
C ILE A 157 -13.23 -3.25 -10.31
N PRO A 158 -12.27 -3.48 -11.24
CA PRO A 158 -10.86 -3.29 -10.98
C PRO A 158 -10.45 -1.82 -10.90
N GLY A 159 -9.29 -1.58 -10.29
CA GLY A 159 -8.60 -0.30 -10.32
C GLY A 159 -7.87 -0.05 -11.64
N PHE A 160 -6.93 0.89 -11.65
CA PHE A 160 -6.14 1.21 -12.83
C PHE A 160 -5.22 0.04 -13.20
N LEU A 161 -5.37 -0.45 -14.43
CA LEU A 161 -4.58 -1.58 -14.95
C LEU A 161 -3.22 -1.10 -15.51
N GLY A 162 -2.19 -1.94 -15.39
CA GLY A 162 -0.82 -1.66 -15.89
C GLY A 162 0.16 -1.23 -14.80
N GLN A 163 -0.28 -1.07 -13.54
CA GLN A 163 0.61 -0.75 -12.41
C GLN A 163 0.96 -1.96 -11.54
N GLY A 164 0.18 -3.04 -11.65
CA GLY A 164 0.35 -4.28 -10.87
C GLY A 164 -0.63 -4.46 -9.71
N PRO A 165 -0.97 -3.44 -8.90
CA PRO A 165 -1.90 -3.63 -7.77
C PRO A 165 -3.27 -4.18 -8.18
N ALA A 166 -3.93 -3.59 -9.17
CA ALA A 166 -5.26 -4.00 -9.61
C ALA A 166 -5.27 -5.43 -10.17
N GLU A 167 -4.26 -5.79 -10.97
CA GLU A 167 -4.07 -7.14 -11.48
C GLU A 167 -3.84 -8.14 -10.35
N GLY A 168 -3.00 -7.78 -9.38
CA GLY A 168 -2.72 -8.62 -8.22
C GLY A 168 -3.98 -8.91 -7.41
N GLU A 169 -4.76 -7.89 -7.10
CA GLU A 169 -6.02 -8.03 -6.38
C GLU A 169 -7.03 -8.92 -7.13
N LEU A 170 -7.18 -8.71 -8.45
CA LEU A 170 -8.04 -9.52 -9.30
C LEU A 170 -7.64 -10.99 -9.28
N VAL A 171 -6.36 -11.27 -9.55
CA VAL A 171 -5.82 -12.64 -9.57
C VAL A 171 -6.03 -13.33 -8.21
N GLY A 172 -5.74 -12.63 -7.12
CA GLY A 172 -5.92 -13.17 -5.78
C GLY A 172 -7.38 -13.49 -5.47
N PHE A 173 -8.28 -12.57 -5.78
CA PHE A 173 -9.72 -12.76 -5.56
C PHE A 173 -10.26 -13.96 -6.38
N GLN A 174 -9.92 -14.03 -7.66
CA GLN A 174 -10.31 -15.12 -8.54
C GLN A 174 -9.75 -16.47 -8.07
N LEU A 175 -8.48 -16.51 -7.63
CA LEU A 175 -7.83 -17.72 -7.13
C LEU A 175 -8.60 -18.29 -5.91
N ALA A 176 -9.07 -17.43 -5.00
CA ALA A 176 -9.86 -17.89 -3.85
C ALA A 176 -11.17 -18.55 -4.28
N PHE A 177 -11.85 -18.02 -5.29
CA PHE A 177 -13.07 -18.62 -5.84
C PHE A 177 -12.80 -19.93 -6.56
N THR A 178 -11.73 -19.99 -7.36
CA THR A 178 -11.31 -21.19 -8.08
C THR A 178 -10.99 -22.35 -7.13
N GLU A 179 -10.21 -22.10 -6.07
CA GLU A 179 -9.88 -23.11 -5.06
C GLU A 179 -11.13 -23.62 -4.31
N ALA A 180 -12.05 -22.72 -4.04
CA ALA A 180 -13.31 -23.08 -3.40
C ALA A 180 -14.31 -23.75 -4.35
N LYS A 181 -13.98 -23.88 -5.64
CA LYS A 181 -14.87 -24.40 -6.70
C LYS A 181 -16.19 -23.63 -6.77
N LYS A 182 -16.10 -22.29 -6.69
CA LYS A 182 -17.26 -21.37 -6.72
C LYS A 182 -17.47 -20.71 -8.08
N GLY A 183 -16.72 -21.11 -9.11
CA GLY A 183 -16.81 -20.56 -10.43
C GLY A 183 -15.96 -19.32 -10.65
N GLU A 184 -16.23 -18.63 -11.74
CA GLU A 184 -15.50 -17.43 -12.13
C GLU A 184 -16.10 -16.20 -11.49
N VAL A 185 -15.23 -15.22 -11.19
CA VAL A 185 -15.63 -13.86 -10.85
C VAL A 185 -15.79 -13.08 -12.15
N LYS A 186 -16.97 -12.50 -12.40
CA LYS A 186 -17.17 -11.69 -13.60
C LYS A 186 -16.40 -10.39 -13.50
N LEU A 187 -15.43 -10.20 -14.41
CA LEU A 187 -14.68 -8.96 -14.52
C LEU A 187 -15.52 -7.91 -15.25
N LEU A 188 -15.61 -6.71 -14.66
CA LEU A 188 -16.22 -5.53 -15.25
C LEU A 188 -15.14 -4.58 -15.81
N LYS A 189 -15.57 -3.43 -16.36
CA LYS A 189 -14.65 -2.38 -16.78
C LYS A 189 -13.88 -1.84 -15.57
N SER A 190 -12.68 -1.31 -15.82
CA SER A 190 -11.89 -0.63 -14.79
C SER A 190 -12.54 0.71 -14.41
N ALA A 191 -12.62 0.96 -13.11
CA ALA A 191 -13.00 2.26 -12.55
C ALA A 191 -11.79 3.14 -12.26
N GLU A 192 -10.56 2.70 -12.59
CA GLU A 192 -9.33 3.46 -12.46
C GLU A 192 -9.17 4.13 -11.08
N TRP A 193 -9.58 3.43 -10.02
CA TRP A 193 -9.60 3.90 -8.64
C TRP A 193 -10.58 5.06 -8.35
N GLN A 194 -11.51 5.39 -9.27
CA GLN A 194 -12.35 6.58 -9.22
C GLN A 194 -13.84 6.25 -9.02
N ALA A 195 -14.48 6.93 -8.06
CA ALA A 195 -15.92 6.82 -7.83
C ALA A 195 -16.74 7.22 -9.06
N THR A 196 -16.32 8.28 -9.74
CA THR A 196 -17.01 8.82 -10.93
C THR A 196 -17.06 7.85 -12.10
N LEU A 197 -16.07 6.96 -12.23
CA LEU A 197 -16.07 5.90 -13.23
C LEU A 197 -16.80 4.65 -12.74
N ALA A 198 -16.83 4.38 -11.44
CA ALA A 198 -17.55 3.25 -10.86
C ALA A 198 -19.07 3.41 -10.97
N VAL A 199 -19.61 4.63 -10.94
CA VAL A 199 -21.05 4.90 -11.06
C VAL A 199 -21.62 4.32 -12.36
N PRO A 200 -21.22 4.75 -13.58
CA PRO A 200 -21.81 4.22 -14.82
C PRO A 200 -21.53 2.72 -15.00
N ILE A 201 -20.40 2.19 -14.51
CA ILE A 201 -20.12 0.74 -14.55
C ILE A 201 -21.14 -0.03 -13.71
N THR A 202 -21.51 0.51 -12.55
CA THR A 202 -22.50 -0.12 -11.66
C THR A 202 -23.91 -0.02 -12.23
N GLU A 203 -24.26 1.11 -12.84
CA GLU A 203 -25.54 1.30 -13.56
C GLU A 203 -25.68 0.30 -14.71
N ASP A 204 -24.63 0.16 -15.54
CA ASP A 204 -24.54 -0.82 -16.63
C ASP A 204 -24.70 -2.26 -16.11
N LEU A 205 -24.05 -2.60 -14.99
CA LEU A 205 -24.17 -3.90 -14.36
C LEU A 205 -25.63 -4.23 -14.00
N ILE A 206 -26.33 -3.28 -13.39
CA ILE A 206 -27.74 -3.45 -13.00
C ILE A 206 -28.63 -3.53 -14.23
N ALA A 207 -28.46 -2.62 -15.19
CA ALA A 207 -29.25 -2.55 -16.41
C ALA A 207 -29.08 -3.80 -17.30
N SER A 208 -27.92 -4.44 -17.27
CA SER A 208 -27.64 -5.67 -18.04
C SER A 208 -28.41 -6.90 -17.54
N GLY A 209 -29.06 -6.82 -16.38
CA GLY A 209 -29.71 -7.99 -15.75
C GLY A 209 -28.73 -9.07 -15.30
N THR A 210 -27.43 -8.77 -15.23
CA THR A 210 -26.43 -9.71 -14.73
C THR A 210 -26.73 -10.08 -13.28
N GLU A 211 -26.86 -11.37 -13.02
CA GLU A 211 -27.03 -11.86 -11.65
C GLU A 211 -25.70 -11.76 -10.88
N PHE A 212 -25.74 -11.09 -9.74
CA PHE A 212 -24.63 -11.01 -8.81
C PHE A 212 -25.13 -10.87 -7.36
N ASP A 213 -24.31 -11.25 -6.41
CA ASP A 213 -24.56 -11.10 -4.97
C ASP A 213 -23.51 -10.24 -4.32
N VAL A 214 -22.26 -10.31 -4.83
CA VAL A 214 -21.11 -9.61 -4.28
C VAL A 214 -20.46 -8.74 -5.35
N VAL A 215 -20.15 -7.50 -4.98
CA VAL A 215 -19.25 -6.61 -5.75
C VAL A 215 -17.94 -6.51 -5.00
N PHE A 216 -16.84 -6.94 -5.61
CA PHE A 216 -15.50 -6.59 -5.19
C PHE A 216 -15.10 -5.30 -5.91
N ALA A 217 -15.09 -4.20 -5.18
CA ALA A 217 -14.62 -2.90 -5.62
C ALA A 217 -13.15 -2.76 -5.22
N ALA A 218 -12.26 -2.49 -6.17
CA ALA A 218 -10.82 -2.56 -5.96
C ALA A 218 -10.31 -1.64 -4.84
N ASN A 219 -10.96 -0.50 -4.61
CA ASN A 219 -10.68 0.40 -3.49
C ASN A 219 -11.96 1.06 -2.96
N GLU A 220 -11.85 1.83 -1.89
CA GLU A 220 -12.98 2.52 -1.29
C GLU A 220 -13.60 3.59 -2.19
N GLU A 221 -12.84 4.24 -3.06
CA GLU A 221 -13.42 5.20 -4.01
C GLU A 221 -14.28 4.49 -5.07
N THR A 222 -13.83 3.34 -5.58
CA THR A 222 -14.66 2.48 -6.43
C THR A 222 -15.91 2.02 -5.66
N ALA A 223 -15.76 1.59 -4.39
CA ALA A 223 -16.89 1.19 -3.55
C ALA A 223 -17.87 2.35 -3.30
N ARG A 224 -17.39 3.59 -3.17
CA ARG A 224 -18.23 4.79 -3.04
C ARG A 224 -19.20 4.91 -4.20
N GLY A 225 -18.70 4.75 -5.45
CA GLY A 225 -19.55 4.79 -6.64
C GLY A 225 -20.61 3.67 -6.66
N VAL A 226 -20.22 2.46 -6.25
CA VAL A 226 -21.17 1.34 -6.11
C VAL A 226 -22.24 1.62 -5.06
N ILE A 227 -21.84 2.10 -3.87
CA ILE A 227 -22.74 2.45 -2.77
C ILE A 227 -23.74 3.53 -3.21
N GLN A 228 -23.25 4.58 -3.89
CA GLN A 228 -24.08 5.65 -4.41
C GLN A 228 -25.20 5.11 -5.30
N VAL A 229 -24.87 4.31 -6.31
CA VAL A 229 -25.86 3.75 -7.24
C VAL A 229 -26.86 2.83 -6.51
N PHE A 230 -26.38 2.01 -5.57
CA PHE A 230 -27.26 1.14 -4.80
C PHE A 230 -28.24 1.94 -3.93
N GLU A 231 -27.82 3.05 -3.35
CA GLU A 231 -28.70 3.94 -2.59
C GLU A 231 -29.71 4.64 -3.49
N GLU A 232 -29.27 5.23 -4.61
CA GLU A 232 -30.12 5.95 -5.56
C GLU A 232 -31.17 5.05 -6.21
N GLN A 233 -30.82 3.78 -6.50
CA GLN A 233 -31.74 2.82 -7.14
C GLN A 233 -32.45 1.89 -6.14
N GLY A 234 -32.22 2.08 -4.84
CA GLY A 234 -32.84 1.26 -3.80
C GLY A 234 -32.43 -0.21 -3.80
N ILE A 235 -31.23 -0.53 -4.30
CA ILE A 235 -30.70 -1.90 -4.37
C ILE A 235 -30.34 -2.37 -2.96
N LYS A 236 -30.92 -3.51 -2.55
CA LYS A 236 -30.70 -4.09 -1.22
C LYS A 236 -30.24 -5.53 -1.30
N GLY A 237 -29.62 -6.02 -0.21
CA GLY A 237 -29.18 -7.42 -0.09
C GLY A 237 -27.94 -7.78 -0.89
N LYS A 238 -27.29 -6.81 -1.54
CA LYS A 238 -25.98 -7.02 -2.20
C LYS A 238 -24.85 -6.73 -1.24
N ILE A 239 -23.74 -7.45 -1.42
CA ILE A 239 -22.57 -7.38 -0.57
C ILE A 239 -21.49 -6.57 -1.30
N ILE A 240 -20.96 -5.57 -0.64
CA ILE A 240 -19.82 -4.81 -1.14
C ILE A 240 -18.60 -5.15 -0.28
N VAL A 241 -17.50 -5.53 -0.91
CA VAL A 241 -16.19 -5.72 -0.30
C VAL A 241 -15.14 -4.92 -1.07
N SER A 242 -14.06 -4.54 -0.40
CA SER A 242 -13.03 -3.69 -0.99
C SER A 242 -11.63 -4.02 -0.45
N ASN A 243 -10.64 -3.28 -0.91
CA ASN A 243 -9.28 -3.22 -0.36
C ASN A 243 -8.95 -1.79 0.05
N ASN A 244 -7.91 -1.64 0.86
CA ASN A 244 -7.19 -0.50 1.38
C ASN A 244 -7.56 -0.05 2.80
N GLY A 245 -8.81 -0.22 3.25
CA GLY A 245 -9.19 -0.02 4.66
C GLY A 245 -9.25 1.43 5.12
N LYS A 246 -9.61 2.36 4.23
CA LYS A 246 -9.79 3.78 4.54
C LYS A 246 -10.89 4.01 5.58
N GLU A 247 -10.84 5.13 6.29
CA GLU A 247 -11.82 5.50 7.33
C GLU A 247 -13.26 5.54 6.82
N ASP A 248 -13.48 5.87 5.55
CA ASP A 248 -14.81 5.81 4.92
C ASP A 248 -15.40 4.39 4.99
N ALA A 249 -14.58 3.36 4.72
CA ALA A 249 -15.02 1.97 4.84
C ALA A 249 -15.46 1.63 6.28
N TRP A 250 -14.79 2.21 7.29
CA TRP A 250 -15.18 1.97 8.69
C TRP A 250 -16.57 2.52 8.98
N ALA A 251 -16.89 3.70 8.43
CA ALA A 251 -18.24 4.28 8.55
C ALA A 251 -19.27 3.39 7.82
N TRP A 252 -19.01 3.03 6.56
CA TRP A 252 -19.92 2.18 5.77
C TRP A 252 -20.12 0.79 6.37
N MET A 253 -19.10 0.19 6.98
CA MET A 253 -19.26 -1.07 7.70
C MET A 253 -20.14 -0.93 8.94
N LYS A 254 -20.03 0.19 9.68
CA LYS A 254 -20.91 0.47 10.83
C LYS A 254 -22.37 0.65 10.38
N GLU A 255 -22.59 1.30 9.24
CA GLU A 255 -23.89 1.54 8.61
C GLU A 255 -24.45 0.31 7.87
N GLY A 256 -23.65 -0.74 7.66
CA GLY A 256 -24.07 -1.93 6.92
C GLY A 256 -24.06 -1.79 5.39
N LYS A 257 -23.45 -0.72 4.85
CA LYS A 257 -23.31 -0.46 3.41
C LYS A 257 -22.16 -1.25 2.78
N MET A 258 -21.15 -1.60 3.56
CA MET A 258 -20.01 -2.43 3.16
C MET A 258 -19.81 -3.55 4.17
N ALA A 259 -19.37 -4.71 3.71
CA ALA A 259 -19.19 -5.88 4.58
C ALA A 259 -17.78 -6.04 5.12
N ALA A 260 -16.76 -5.80 4.28
CA ALA A 260 -15.37 -6.03 4.64
C ALA A 260 -14.39 -5.31 3.70
N THR A 261 -13.17 -5.09 4.20
CA THR A 261 -12.03 -4.61 3.41
C THR A 261 -10.72 -5.23 3.92
N VAL A 262 -9.70 -5.33 3.07
CA VAL A 262 -8.33 -5.67 3.50
C VAL A 262 -7.51 -4.39 3.58
N PRO A 263 -6.92 -4.06 4.74
CA PRO A 263 -6.16 -2.82 4.89
C PRO A 263 -4.88 -2.79 4.06
N ASN A 264 -4.60 -1.63 3.52
CA ASN A 264 -3.34 -1.22 2.93
C ASN A 264 -3.10 0.26 3.27
N PRO A 265 -2.75 0.60 4.51
CA PRO A 265 -2.66 1.98 4.94
C PRO A 265 -1.45 2.69 4.33
N PRO A 266 -1.65 3.72 3.48
CA PRO A 266 -0.57 4.47 2.84
C PRO A 266 0.35 5.16 3.85
N SER A 267 -0.19 5.53 5.01
CA SER A 267 0.54 6.12 6.12
C SER A 267 1.64 5.21 6.67
N LEU A 268 1.35 3.91 6.85
CA LEU A 268 2.32 2.93 7.31
C LEU A 268 3.40 2.67 6.25
N ASN A 269 2.99 2.47 5.00
CA ASN A 269 3.92 2.25 3.89
C ASN A 269 4.90 3.41 3.73
N ALA A 270 4.40 4.64 3.84
CA ALA A 270 5.20 5.87 3.82
C ALA A 270 6.22 5.91 4.96
N ASP A 271 5.80 5.59 6.19
CA ASP A 271 6.68 5.58 7.36
C ASP A 271 7.80 4.53 7.23
N LEU A 272 7.45 3.30 6.84
CA LEU A 272 8.43 2.21 6.66
C LEU A 272 9.46 2.56 5.59
N CYS A 273 9.05 3.18 4.47
CA CYS A 273 9.97 3.65 3.45
C CYS A 273 10.92 4.72 3.99
N VAL A 274 10.42 5.74 4.70
CA VAL A 274 11.28 6.76 5.31
C VAL A 274 12.25 6.13 6.31
N GLN A 275 11.84 5.14 7.09
CA GLN A 275 12.73 4.43 8.00
C GLN A 275 13.82 3.63 7.26
N GLN A 276 13.52 3.00 6.09
CA GLN A 276 14.57 2.40 5.24
C GLN A 276 15.57 3.46 4.76
N ILE A 277 15.07 4.61 4.29
CA ILE A 277 15.92 5.73 3.83
C ILE A 277 16.82 6.21 4.96
N VAL A 278 16.27 6.46 6.15
CA VAL A 278 17.05 6.90 7.34
C VAL A 278 18.11 5.87 7.69
N ARG A 279 17.80 4.58 7.72
CA ARG A 279 18.78 3.53 7.97
C ARG A 279 19.88 3.51 6.92
N HIS A 280 19.51 3.62 5.63
CA HIS A 280 20.49 3.68 4.55
C HIS A 280 21.46 4.85 4.71
N LEU A 281 20.94 6.05 4.91
CA LEU A 281 21.75 7.27 5.09
C LEU A 281 22.66 7.20 6.32
N ASN A 282 22.30 6.39 7.32
CA ASN A 282 23.12 6.10 8.50
C ASN A 282 24.07 4.90 8.36
N GLY A 283 24.12 4.25 7.20
CA GLY A 283 24.92 3.03 6.98
C GLY A 283 24.45 1.83 7.79
N GLN A 284 23.19 1.81 8.21
CA GLN A 284 22.58 0.72 8.98
C GLN A 284 21.98 -0.33 8.03
N LYS A 285 21.99 -1.59 8.45
CA LYS A 285 21.38 -2.70 7.71
C LYS A 285 19.86 -2.65 7.81
N PHE A 286 19.17 -3.08 6.75
CA PHE A 286 17.73 -3.28 6.69
C PHE A 286 17.38 -4.35 5.62
N GLU A 287 16.16 -4.91 5.68
CA GLU A 287 15.64 -5.77 4.63
C GLU A 287 15.32 -4.92 3.39
N LYS A 288 16.08 -5.13 2.34
CA LYS A 288 15.99 -4.36 1.09
C LYS A 288 14.62 -4.48 0.43
N TYR A 289 14.10 -5.69 0.34
CA TYR A 289 12.77 -5.99 -0.19
C TYR A 289 11.86 -6.38 0.97
N LEU A 290 11.04 -5.45 1.41
CA LEU A 290 10.11 -5.66 2.50
C LEU A 290 8.70 -5.82 1.93
N GLN A 291 8.15 -7.02 2.01
CA GLN A 291 6.71 -7.23 1.85
C GLN A 291 6.03 -7.15 3.21
N ILE A 292 5.07 -6.25 3.34
CA ILE A 292 4.25 -6.17 4.53
C ILE A 292 3.37 -7.41 4.57
N THR A 293 3.36 -8.11 5.71
CA THR A 293 2.45 -9.24 5.91
C THR A 293 1.01 -8.72 5.84
N PRO A 294 0.17 -9.24 4.93
CA PRO A 294 -1.18 -8.72 4.76
C PRO A 294 -1.98 -8.75 6.06
N PHE A 295 -2.61 -7.64 6.36
CA PHE A 295 -3.48 -7.50 7.52
C PHE A 295 -4.67 -8.46 7.46
N ASP A 296 -5.30 -8.70 8.61
CA ASP A 296 -6.56 -9.41 8.65
C ASP A 296 -7.66 -8.59 7.98
N VAL A 297 -8.62 -9.30 7.39
CA VAL A 297 -9.81 -8.65 6.82
C VAL A 297 -10.52 -7.84 7.91
N LEU A 298 -10.67 -6.55 7.67
CA LEU A 298 -11.47 -5.68 8.53
C LEU A 298 -12.96 -5.87 8.23
N THR A 299 -13.69 -5.93 9.31
CA THR A 299 -15.15 -5.97 9.35
C THR A 299 -15.63 -5.08 10.47
N LYS A 300 -16.94 -4.86 10.60
CA LYS A 300 -17.52 -4.12 11.74
C LYS A 300 -17.03 -4.62 13.11
N ALA A 301 -16.65 -5.90 13.22
CA ALA A 301 -16.30 -6.54 14.50
C ALA A 301 -14.86 -6.25 15.00
N ASN A 302 -13.96 -5.74 14.13
CA ASN A 302 -12.54 -5.58 14.46
C ASN A 302 -11.94 -4.26 13.96
N LEU A 303 -12.74 -3.21 13.84
CA LEU A 303 -12.29 -1.87 13.39
C LEU A 303 -11.30 -1.20 14.33
N ASP A 304 -11.24 -1.64 15.59
CA ASP A 304 -10.25 -1.20 16.57
C ASP A 304 -8.80 -1.56 16.19
N LYS A 305 -8.62 -2.51 15.26
CA LYS A 305 -7.31 -2.91 14.74
C LYS A 305 -6.87 -2.13 13.49
N ALA A 306 -7.72 -1.26 12.98
CA ALA A 306 -7.42 -0.52 11.76
C ALA A 306 -6.33 0.54 12.00
N ILE A 307 -5.39 0.65 11.06
CA ILE A 307 -4.38 1.70 11.04
C ILE A 307 -4.94 2.87 10.24
N PRO A 308 -4.96 4.09 10.79
CA PRO A 308 -5.55 5.24 10.11
C PRO A 308 -4.71 5.70 8.91
N TRP A 309 -5.40 6.15 7.87
CA TRP A 309 -4.80 6.81 6.72
C TRP A 309 -4.44 8.26 7.03
N ASP A 310 -5.34 8.96 7.76
CA ASP A 310 -5.14 10.36 8.10
C ASP A 310 -3.78 10.60 8.78
N THR A 311 -2.98 11.48 8.19
CA THR A 311 -1.60 11.73 8.63
C THR A 311 -1.52 12.19 10.08
N ALA A 312 -2.43 13.07 10.53
CA ALA A 312 -2.37 13.60 11.89
C ALA A 312 -2.73 12.51 12.91
N THR A 313 -3.76 11.74 12.62
CA THR A 313 -4.18 10.58 13.44
C THR A 313 -3.10 9.50 13.46
N TYR A 314 -2.48 9.21 12.30
CA TYR A 314 -1.37 8.28 12.20
C TYR A 314 -0.17 8.72 13.05
N MET A 315 0.29 9.96 12.90
CA MET A 315 1.44 10.49 13.63
C MET A 315 1.19 10.52 15.16
N TYR A 316 -0.04 10.83 15.58
CA TYR A 316 -0.44 10.71 16.97
C TYR A 316 -0.36 9.25 17.46
N GLY A 317 -0.95 8.32 16.73
CA GLY A 317 -0.94 6.89 17.08
C GLY A 317 0.48 6.31 17.11
N ARG A 318 1.33 6.71 16.16
CA ARG A 318 2.76 6.38 16.11
C ARG A 318 3.50 6.87 17.37
N GLU A 319 3.31 8.13 17.77
CA GLU A 319 3.90 8.68 18.99
C GLU A 319 3.43 7.94 20.24
N LYS A 320 2.14 7.62 20.33
CA LYS A 320 1.53 6.90 21.45
C LYS A 320 1.69 5.38 21.38
N LYS A 321 2.29 4.84 20.31
CA LYS A 321 2.49 3.40 20.07
C LYS A 321 1.17 2.62 20.11
N LEU A 322 0.12 3.16 19.50
CA LEU A 322 -1.22 2.54 19.47
C LEU A 322 -1.30 1.37 18.47
N PHE A 323 -0.37 1.28 17.53
CA PHE A 323 -0.23 0.20 16.54
C PHE A 323 1.25 -0.07 16.25
N ALA A 324 1.56 -1.17 15.57
CA ALA A 324 2.91 -1.45 15.10
C ALA A 324 3.27 -0.49 13.94
N TRP A 325 4.38 0.20 14.04
CA TRP A 325 4.86 1.17 13.04
C TRP A 325 6.36 1.08 12.75
N ASP A 326 7.12 0.34 13.56
CA ASP A 326 8.56 0.30 13.45
C ASP A 326 9.04 -0.72 12.39
N LEU A 327 10.02 -0.31 11.60
CA LEU A 327 10.59 -1.11 10.52
C LEU A 327 11.13 -2.46 11.02
N ALA A 328 11.77 -2.50 12.19
CA ALA A 328 12.36 -3.73 12.71
C ALA A 328 11.31 -4.80 13.01
N GLY A 329 10.13 -4.39 13.50
CA GLY A 329 9.00 -5.29 13.73
C GLY A 329 8.48 -5.90 12.42
N TYR A 330 8.31 -5.08 11.38
CA TYR A 330 7.87 -5.54 10.06
C TYR A 330 8.91 -6.40 9.34
N GLU A 331 10.19 -6.08 9.45
CA GLU A 331 11.29 -6.92 8.94
C GLU A 331 11.26 -8.30 9.60
N LYS A 332 11.10 -8.36 10.91
CA LYS A 332 10.98 -9.63 11.63
C LYS A 332 9.78 -10.45 11.16
N GLN A 333 8.63 -9.82 10.96
CA GLN A 333 7.45 -10.48 10.41
C GLN A 333 7.71 -10.98 8.99
N TYR A 334 8.30 -10.17 8.13
CA TYR A 334 8.62 -10.56 6.76
C TYR A 334 9.57 -11.76 6.72
N VAL A 335 10.66 -11.72 7.49
CA VAL A 335 11.62 -12.84 7.56
C VAL A 335 10.94 -14.13 8.04
N ALA A 336 10.06 -14.04 9.04
CA ALA A 336 9.31 -15.20 9.54
C ALA A 336 8.32 -15.75 8.49
N ASN A 337 7.84 -14.92 7.57
CA ASN A 337 6.84 -15.26 6.55
C ASN A 337 7.42 -15.47 5.13
N LYS A 338 8.74 -15.39 4.93
CA LYS A 338 9.38 -15.55 3.58
C LYS A 338 8.93 -16.82 2.87
N LYS A 339 8.83 -17.94 3.61
CA LYS A 339 8.36 -19.21 3.04
C LYS A 339 6.90 -19.11 2.59
N MET A 340 6.04 -18.52 3.40
CA MET A 340 4.63 -18.31 3.05
C MET A 340 4.48 -17.49 1.77
N PHE A 341 5.24 -16.40 1.62
CA PHE A 341 5.23 -15.58 0.40
C PHE A 341 5.69 -16.40 -0.81
N ALA A 342 6.81 -17.13 -0.71
CA ALA A 342 7.32 -17.96 -1.79
C ALA A 342 6.35 -19.08 -2.21
N ASP A 343 5.75 -19.77 -1.24
CA ASP A 343 4.75 -20.81 -1.49
C ASP A 343 3.51 -20.22 -2.18
N PHE A 344 3.11 -19.01 -1.80
CA PHE A 344 1.97 -18.33 -2.42
C PHE A 344 2.28 -17.86 -3.85
N ASP A 345 3.46 -17.29 -4.08
CA ASP A 345 3.92 -16.91 -5.42
C ASP A 345 3.96 -18.12 -6.36
N ALA A 346 4.45 -19.28 -5.90
CA ALA A 346 4.45 -20.52 -6.67
C ALA A 346 3.01 -20.97 -7.03
N LYS A 347 2.07 -20.85 -6.09
CA LYS A 347 0.64 -21.13 -6.32
C LYS A 347 0.05 -20.21 -7.40
N VAL A 348 0.37 -18.91 -7.35
CA VAL A 348 -0.10 -17.92 -8.34
C VAL A 348 0.46 -18.25 -9.73
N VAL A 349 1.76 -18.59 -9.82
CA VAL A 349 2.37 -18.99 -11.09
C VAL A 349 1.68 -20.22 -11.67
N GLU A 350 1.33 -21.20 -10.85
CA GLU A 350 0.61 -22.39 -11.32
C GLU A 350 -0.81 -22.06 -11.80
N TYR A 351 -1.52 -21.20 -11.04
CA TYR A 351 -2.84 -20.72 -11.44
C TYR A 351 -2.82 -20.01 -12.80
N LEU A 352 -1.86 -19.11 -13.02
CA LEU A 352 -1.75 -18.34 -14.27
C LEU A 352 -1.36 -19.17 -15.50
N LYS A 353 -0.83 -20.40 -15.32
CA LYS A 353 -0.59 -21.32 -16.45
C LYS A 353 -1.87 -21.94 -17.01
N THR A 354 -2.93 -21.98 -16.22
CA THR A 354 -4.17 -22.70 -16.52
C THR A 354 -5.37 -21.79 -16.75
N HIS A 355 -5.23 -20.52 -16.48
CA HIS A 355 -6.25 -19.48 -16.58
C HIS A 355 -5.73 -18.21 -17.25
#